data_90f7e0706c63a2e434ad713086e3d7ea
#
_entry.id   90f7e0706c63a2e434ad713086e3d7ea
#
_cell.length_a   1.000
_cell.length_b   1.000
_cell.length_c   1.000
_cell.angle_alpha   90.00
_cell.angle_beta   90.00
_cell.angle_gamma   90.00
#
_symmetry.space_group_name_H-M   'P 1'
#
loop_
_entity.id
_entity.type
_entity.pdbx_description
1 polymer ?
#
loop_
_entity_poly.entity_id
_entity_poly.type
_entity_poly.pdbx_seq_one_letter_code
_entity_poly.pdbx_strand_id
1 'polypeptide(L)'
;MIVVFRTNGGKGIGFGHLFRCLSLATALKQCGVSSVFLANAEAKSKIAEYGLDFVCSETFDYNDLEKIKTIEPEVVVFDSYLADLSYIEELARKHLLVHFDDNNDVYPEVIADILINGNIHAKDLHYIRKKNGTRFLLGPKYLVMKSEYWNLESSDLSEKGLLITTGASDFFDLMPRFLEAFGKLPLKKRVIVGPGFLESQIRKLGMLSESLEDCELIHRPSSLKEHIAQASIVVSASGSTTYEILTMKRLPVIFTLADNQRLIAEKLESFGITNLGWYENIDFEKLPELILQEISIKDSKEKRLSPLFSQFDGKGALRTAKAIVDEVNKR
;
A
#
# COMPACT_ATOMS: atom_id res chain seq x y z
N MET A 1 13.92 -7.46 -22.96
CA MET A 1 12.50 -7.28 -22.61
C MET A 1 12.30 -5.89 -22.03
N ILE A 2 11.37 -5.15 -22.61
CA ILE A 2 10.95 -3.82 -22.14
C ILE A 2 9.53 -3.93 -21.56
N VAL A 3 9.34 -3.41 -20.35
CA VAL A 3 8.04 -3.33 -19.68
C VAL A 3 7.65 -1.85 -19.56
N VAL A 4 6.49 -1.49 -20.07
CA VAL A 4 5.91 -0.17 -19.85
C VAL A 4 4.97 -0.23 -18.65
N PHE A 5 5.18 0.65 -17.69
CA PHE A 5 4.27 0.90 -16.59
C PHE A 5 3.38 2.08 -16.92
N ARG A 6 2.09 1.85 -17.07
CA ARG A 6 1.10 2.89 -17.28
C ARG A 6 0.33 3.14 -15.98
N THR A 7 0.70 4.21 -15.30
CA THR A 7 0.13 4.61 -14.01
C THR A 7 0.20 6.13 -13.84
N ASN A 8 -0.53 6.67 -12.89
CA ASN A 8 -0.45 8.07 -12.50
C ASN A 8 -0.19 8.19 -10.98
N GLY A 9 0.29 9.34 -10.56
CA GLY A 9 0.49 9.65 -9.14
C GLY A 9 0.51 11.16 -8.91
N GLY A 10 0.06 11.63 -7.74
CA GLY A 10 0.06 13.04 -7.40
C GLY A 10 -1.16 13.48 -6.62
N LYS A 11 -1.41 14.80 -6.62
CA LYS A 11 -2.52 15.41 -5.89
C LYS A 11 -3.86 14.89 -6.42
N GLY A 12 -4.75 14.47 -5.53
CA GLY A 12 -6.07 13.93 -5.87
C GLY A 12 -6.10 12.45 -6.24
N ILE A 13 -4.98 11.89 -6.74
CA ILE A 13 -4.86 10.46 -7.07
C ILE A 13 -4.17 9.69 -5.94
N GLY A 14 -3.24 10.35 -5.25
CA GLY A 14 -2.31 9.70 -4.33
C GLY A 14 -1.11 9.08 -5.06
N PHE A 15 -0.21 8.49 -4.28
CA PHE A 15 1.01 7.87 -4.80
C PHE A 15 1.02 6.33 -4.66
N GLY A 16 -0.08 5.73 -4.19
CA GLY A 16 -0.15 4.27 -3.92
C GLY A 16 0.12 3.42 -5.16
N HIS A 17 -0.57 3.71 -6.28
CA HIS A 17 -0.38 3.04 -7.57
C HIS A 17 1.05 3.21 -8.08
N LEU A 18 1.57 4.44 -8.05
CA LEU A 18 2.94 4.72 -8.49
C LEU A 18 3.97 3.94 -7.67
N PHE A 19 3.87 3.94 -6.33
CA PHE A 19 4.86 3.26 -5.48
C PHE A 19 4.83 1.75 -5.64
N ARG A 20 3.66 1.13 -5.84
CA ARG A 20 3.62 -0.31 -6.11
C ARG A 20 4.19 -0.65 -7.50
N CYS A 21 3.94 0.20 -8.50
CA CYS A 21 4.58 0.06 -9.82
C CYS A 21 6.11 0.21 -9.75
N LEU A 22 6.63 1.20 -9.01
CA LEU A 22 8.07 1.39 -8.78
C LEU A 22 8.70 0.18 -8.07
N SER A 23 7.99 -0.38 -7.09
CA SER A 23 8.42 -1.58 -6.38
C SER A 23 8.49 -2.80 -7.30
N LEU A 24 7.51 -2.97 -8.19
CA LEU A 24 7.51 -4.06 -9.18
C LEU A 24 8.60 -3.85 -10.23
N ALA A 25 8.81 -2.62 -10.72
CA ALA A 25 9.90 -2.29 -11.63
C ALA A 25 11.27 -2.60 -11.01
N THR A 26 11.45 -2.31 -9.72
CA THR A 26 12.67 -2.67 -8.98
C THR A 26 12.88 -4.18 -8.94
N ALA A 27 11.80 -4.97 -8.76
CA ALA A 27 11.88 -6.43 -8.78
C ALA A 27 12.16 -6.98 -10.19
N LEU A 28 11.57 -6.40 -11.24
CA LEU A 28 11.84 -6.75 -12.64
C LEU A 28 13.28 -6.46 -13.04
N LYS A 29 13.87 -5.37 -12.54
CA LYS A 29 15.29 -5.05 -12.74
C LYS A 29 16.21 -6.16 -12.23
N GLN A 30 15.88 -6.84 -11.12
CA GLN A 30 16.63 -8.00 -10.64
C GLN A 30 16.54 -9.21 -11.59
N CYS A 31 15.51 -9.26 -12.44
CA CYS A 31 15.36 -10.25 -13.49
C CYS A 31 16.00 -9.82 -14.83
N GLY A 32 16.75 -8.71 -14.86
CA GLY A 32 17.37 -8.19 -16.10
C GLY A 32 16.40 -7.50 -17.06
N VAL A 33 15.26 -7.02 -16.56
CA VAL A 33 14.18 -6.39 -17.35
C VAL A 33 14.28 -4.88 -17.25
N SER A 34 14.19 -4.19 -18.40
CA SER A 34 14.12 -2.73 -18.47
C SER A 34 12.70 -2.24 -18.32
N SER A 35 12.51 -1.13 -17.60
CA SER A 35 11.20 -0.56 -17.32
C SER A 35 11.14 0.91 -17.74
N VAL A 36 10.05 1.30 -18.40
CA VAL A 36 9.72 2.68 -18.79
C VAL A 36 8.40 3.06 -18.18
N PHE A 37 8.34 4.23 -17.53
CA PHE A 37 7.10 4.74 -16.93
C PHE A 37 6.43 5.73 -17.87
N LEU A 38 5.19 5.45 -18.23
CA LEU A 38 4.28 6.37 -18.89
C LEU A 38 3.29 6.87 -17.83
N ALA A 39 3.46 8.13 -17.40
CA ALA A 39 2.73 8.68 -16.26
C ALA A 39 2.54 10.21 -16.39
N ASN A 40 1.69 10.78 -15.53
CA ASN A 40 1.48 12.23 -15.44
C ASN A 40 2.73 12.97 -14.93
N ALA A 41 2.79 14.28 -15.18
CA ALA A 41 3.96 15.11 -14.86
C ALA A 41 4.32 15.10 -13.36
N GLU A 42 3.32 15.03 -12.45
CA GLU A 42 3.55 15.01 -11.01
C GLU A 42 4.33 13.75 -10.54
N ALA A 43 4.22 12.64 -11.26
CA ALA A 43 4.94 11.41 -10.95
C ALA A 43 6.44 11.46 -11.31
N LYS A 44 6.87 12.40 -12.18
CA LYS A 44 8.21 12.45 -12.77
C LYS A 44 9.33 12.43 -11.74
N SER A 45 9.24 13.27 -10.71
CA SER A 45 10.30 13.37 -9.69
C SER A 45 10.50 12.05 -8.95
N LYS A 46 9.39 11.36 -8.62
CA LYS A 46 9.44 10.07 -7.92
C LYS A 46 10.00 8.96 -8.80
N ILE A 47 9.68 8.93 -10.08
CA ILE A 47 10.23 7.96 -11.03
C ILE A 47 11.73 8.17 -11.18
N ALA A 48 12.19 9.43 -11.27
CA ALA A 48 13.60 9.78 -11.39
C ALA A 48 14.43 9.35 -10.17
N GLU A 49 13.86 9.39 -8.95
CA GLU A 49 14.52 8.90 -7.72
C GLU A 49 14.92 7.41 -7.82
N TYR A 50 14.20 6.61 -8.64
CA TYR A 50 14.49 5.20 -8.89
C TYR A 50 15.40 4.96 -10.10
N GLY A 51 15.84 6.03 -10.79
CA GLY A 51 16.68 5.94 -11.98
C GLY A 51 15.99 5.23 -13.15
N LEU A 52 14.68 5.45 -13.33
CA LEU A 52 13.84 4.83 -14.34
C LEU A 52 13.49 5.85 -15.45
N ASP A 53 13.30 5.35 -16.66
CA ASP A 53 12.89 6.15 -17.81
C ASP A 53 11.43 6.60 -17.67
N PHE A 54 11.16 7.83 -18.09
CA PHE A 54 9.87 8.50 -17.96
C PHE A 54 9.42 9.12 -19.28
N VAL A 55 8.18 8.85 -19.65
CA VAL A 55 7.43 9.51 -20.72
C VAL A 55 6.18 10.16 -20.14
N CYS A 56 6.02 11.46 -20.36
CA CYS A 56 4.84 12.19 -19.84
C CYS A 56 3.59 11.82 -20.62
N SER A 57 2.52 11.44 -19.88
CA SER A 57 1.17 11.26 -20.42
C SER A 57 0.12 11.49 -19.34
N GLU A 58 -0.73 12.50 -19.55
CA GLU A 58 -1.73 12.94 -18.58
C GLU A 58 -3.03 12.14 -18.65
N THR A 59 -3.40 11.70 -19.86
CA THR A 59 -4.69 11.10 -20.19
C THR A 59 -4.54 9.65 -20.67
N PHE A 60 -5.64 8.88 -20.61
CA PHE A 60 -5.73 7.53 -21.11
C PHE A 60 -6.52 7.57 -22.44
N ASP A 61 -5.83 7.96 -23.52
CA ASP A 61 -6.45 8.18 -24.82
C ASP A 61 -5.64 7.56 -25.98
N TYR A 62 -6.03 7.86 -27.20
CA TYR A 62 -5.33 7.37 -28.39
C TYR A 62 -3.87 7.82 -28.46
N ASN A 63 -3.56 9.05 -28.05
CA ASN A 63 -2.17 9.55 -28.06
C ASN A 63 -1.30 8.81 -27.06
N ASP A 64 -1.88 8.41 -25.93
CA ASP A 64 -1.23 7.56 -24.95
C ASP A 64 -0.87 6.18 -25.52
N LEU A 65 -1.83 5.56 -26.23
CA LEU A 65 -1.61 4.28 -26.92
C LEU A 65 -0.52 4.36 -28.02
N GLU A 66 -0.44 5.46 -28.76
CA GLU A 66 0.62 5.67 -29.75
C GLU A 66 2.00 5.86 -29.09
N LYS A 67 2.08 6.52 -27.91
CA LYS A 67 3.33 6.58 -27.13
C LYS A 67 3.77 5.19 -26.68
N ILE A 68 2.86 4.36 -26.16
CA ILE A 68 3.17 2.98 -25.78
C ILE A 68 3.68 2.20 -26.99
N LYS A 69 3.02 2.31 -28.13
CA LYS A 69 3.43 1.64 -29.39
C LYS A 69 4.82 2.06 -29.83
N THR A 70 5.20 3.34 -29.70
CA THR A 70 6.54 3.85 -30.08
C THR A 70 7.65 3.25 -29.22
N ILE A 71 7.35 2.85 -27.97
CA ILE A 71 8.30 2.19 -27.06
C ILE A 71 8.48 0.69 -27.44
N GLU A 72 7.53 0.11 -28.16
CA GLU A 72 7.48 -1.30 -28.55
C GLU A 72 7.68 -2.27 -27.37
N PRO A 73 6.89 -2.14 -26.27
CA PRO A 73 7.07 -3.01 -25.12
C PRO A 73 6.52 -4.40 -25.37
N GLU A 74 7.17 -5.41 -24.80
CA GLU A 74 6.63 -6.77 -24.73
C GLU A 74 5.49 -6.89 -23.72
N VAL A 75 5.54 -6.08 -22.64
CA VAL A 75 4.56 -6.10 -21.54
C VAL A 75 4.12 -4.69 -21.21
N VAL A 76 2.82 -4.53 -20.99
CA VAL A 76 2.26 -3.32 -20.37
C VAL A 76 1.71 -3.69 -18.99
N VAL A 77 2.24 -3.05 -17.95
CA VAL A 77 1.68 -3.08 -16.59
C VAL A 77 0.79 -1.87 -16.43
N PHE A 78 -0.50 -2.11 -16.26
CA PHE A 78 -1.50 -1.08 -16.09
C PHE A 78 -1.98 -1.00 -14.64
N ASP A 79 -1.99 0.21 -14.06
CA ASP A 79 -2.41 0.46 -12.69
C ASP A 79 -3.05 1.84 -12.57
N SER A 80 -4.35 1.90 -12.79
CA SER A 80 -5.17 3.12 -12.65
C SER A 80 -6.65 2.78 -12.67
N TYR A 81 -7.48 3.61 -12.04
CA TYR A 81 -8.94 3.55 -12.09
C TYR A 81 -9.54 4.56 -13.10
N LEU A 82 -8.70 5.30 -13.82
CA LEU A 82 -9.13 6.45 -14.63
C LEU A 82 -9.36 6.12 -16.11
N ALA A 83 -8.89 4.96 -16.58
CA ALA A 83 -9.08 4.56 -17.97
C ALA A 83 -10.45 3.92 -18.18
N ASP A 84 -11.01 4.11 -19.37
CA ASP A 84 -12.20 3.39 -19.78
C ASP A 84 -11.89 1.95 -20.26
N LEU A 85 -12.95 1.14 -20.41
CA LEU A 85 -12.81 -0.25 -20.81
C LEU A 85 -12.18 -0.37 -22.22
N SER A 86 -12.51 0.52 -23.14
CA SER A 86 -12.02 0.47 -24.52
C SER A 86 -10.51 0.67 -24.61
N TYR A 87 -9.95 1.53 -23.74
CA TYR A 87 -8.51 1.71 -23.61
C TYR A 87 -7.81 0.41 -23.14
N ILE A 88 -8.37 -0.25 -22.12
CA ILE A 88 -7.82 -1.49 -21.59
C ILE A 88 -7.93 -2.64 -22.61
N GLU A 89 -9.04 -2.73 -23.36
CA GLU A 89 -9.22 -3.71 -24.43
C GLU A 89 -8.18 -3.54 -25.53
N GLU A 90 -7.86 -2.29 -25.90
CA GLU A 90 -6.83 -2.02 -26.91
C GLU A 90 -5.43 -2.41 -26.43
N LEU A 91 -5.10 -2.16 -25.14
CA LEU A 91 -3.84 -2.65 -24.53
C LEU A 91 -3.77 -4.18 -24.55
N ALA A 92 -4.85 -4.86 -24.13
CA ALA A 92 -4.90 -6.33 -24.06
C ALA A 92 -4.81 -7.01 -25.45
N ARG A 93 -5.25 -6.31 -26.49
CA ARG A 93 -5.19 -6.78 -27.89
C ARG A 93 -3.78 -6.74 -28.47
N LYS A 94 -2.96 -5.74 -28.07
CA LYS A 94 -1.65 -5.47 -28.65
C LYS A 94 -0.47 -6.00 -27.85
N HIS A 95 -0.62 -6.09 -26.53
CA HIS A 95 0.47 -6.39 -25.62
C HIS A 95 0.12 -7.54 -24.67
N LEU A 96 1.12 -8.13 -24.02
CA LEU A 96 0.90 -8.87 -22.80
C LEU A 96 0.49 -7.86 -21.72
N LEU A 97 -0.78 -7.90 -21.32
CA LEU A 97 -1.33 -6.97 -20.34
C LEU A 97 -1.27 -7.56 -18.93
N VAL A 98 -0.60 -6.85 -18.03
CA VAL A 98 -0.61 -7.08 -16.58
C VAL A 98 -1.42 -5.98 -15.94
N HIS A 99 -2.47 -6.33 -15.20
CA HIS A 99 -3.39 -5.37 -14.62
C HIS A 99 -3.44 -5.50 -13.10
N PHE A 100 -3.24 -4.38 -12.41
CA PHE A 100 -3.51 -4.28 -10.98
C PHE A 100 -4.97 -3.97 -10.73
N ASP A 101 -5.58 -4.72 -9.83
CA ASP A 101 -6.94 -4.49 -9.34
C ASP A 101 -6.95 -4.56 -7.82
N ASP A 102 -7.89 -3.88 -7.17
CA ASP A 102 -7.98 -3.89 -5.72
C ASP A 102 -9.31 -4.46 -5.21
N ASN A 103 -10.45 -4.14 -5.85
CA ASN A 103 -11.78 -4.48 -5.34
C ASN A 103 -12.69 -5.16 -6.35
N ASN A 104 -12.25 -5.37 -7.60
CA ASN A 104 -13.07 -5.91 -8.68
C ASN A 104 -14.33 -5.07 -8.96
N ASP A 105 -14.20 -3.75 -8.90
CA ASP A 105 -15.32 -2.79 -8.96
C ASP A 105 -15.22 -1.79 -10.13
N VAL A 106 -14.10 -1.78 -10.88
CA VAL A 106 -13.87 -0.83 -11.98
C VAL A 106 -14.26 -1.43 -13.33
N TYR A 107 -13.89 -2.68 -13.60
CA TYR A 107 -14.15 -3.35 -14.88
C TYR A 107 -14.98 -4.61 -14.67
N PRO A 108 -16.00 -4.86 -15.51
CA PRO A 108 -16.94 -5.98 -15.31
C PRO A 108 -16.29 -7.35 -15.53
N GLU A 109 -15.24 -7.42 -16.35
CA GLU A 109 -14.57 -8.66 -16.71
C GLU A 109 -13.06 -8.48 -16.82
N VAL A 110 -12.31 -9.52 -16.48
CA VAL A 110 -10.85 -9.53 -16.59
C VAL A 110 -10.42 -9.90 -18.01
N ILE A 111 -9.77 -8.96 -18.69
CA ILE A 111 -9.25 -9.10 -20.06
C ILE A 111 -7.70 -9.18 -20.10
N ALA A 112 -7.04 -9.01 -18.97
CA ALA A 112 -5.59 -9.06 -18.87
C ALA A 112 -5.04 -10.50 -18.97
N ASP A 113 -3.77 -10.63 -19.35
CA ASP A 113 -3.03 -11.90 -19.29
C ASP A 113 -2.70 -12.27 -17.85
N ILE A 114 -2.34 -11.27 -17.04
CA ILE A 114 -2.09 -11.42 -15.61
C ILE A 114 -2.91 -10.37 -14.86
N LEU A 115 -3.72 -10.81 -13.90
CA LEU A 115 -4.35 -9.93 -12.92
C LEU A 115 -3.63 -10.05 -11.58
N ILE A 116 -3.27 -8.91 -10.99
CA ILE A 116 -2.62 -8.82 -9.69
C ILE A 116 -3.55 -8.15 -8.70
N ASN A 117 -3.88 -8.83 -7.62
CA ASN A 117 -4.48 -8.24 -6.45
C ASN A 117 -3.86 -8.84 -5.19
N GLY A 118 -2.95 -8.09 -4.55
CA GLY A 118 -2.23 -8.52 -3.35
C GLY A 118 -3.02 -8.38 -2.05
N ASN A 119 -4.23 -7.82 -2.09
CA ASN A 119 -5.02 -7.56 -0.90
C ASN A 119 -5.46 -8.85 -0.20
N ILE A 120 -5.65 -8.79 1.11
CA ILE A 120 -6.02 -9.94 1.96
C ILE A 120 -7.38 -10.55 1.55
N HIS A 121 -8.30 -9.74 1.03
CA HIS A 121 -9.63 -10.14 0.56
C HIS A 121 -9.68 -10.57 -0.91
N ALA A 122 -8.57 -10.45 -1.66
CA ALA A 122 -8.56 -10.65 -3.11
C ALA A 122 -9.12 -12.00 -3.59
N LYS A 123 -8.99 -13.05 -2.79
CA LYS A 123 -9.51 -14.39 -3.12
C LYS A 123 -11.02 -14.53 -2.91
N ASP A 124 -11.62 -13.61 -2.18
CA ASP A 124 -13.06 -13.58 -1.93
C ASP A 124 -13.81 -12.80 -3.03
N LEU A 125 -13.07 -12.10 -3.90
CA LEU A 125 -13.62 -11.37 -5.03
C LEU A 125 -13.96 -12.32 -6.19
N HIS A 126 -15.15 -12.19 -6.74
CA HIS A 126 -15.65 -13.04 -7.82
C HIS A 126 -15.25 -12.48 -9.19
N TYR A 127 -13.97 -12.67 -9.59
CA TYR A 127 -13.47 -12.24 -10.89
C TYR A 127 -14.09 -13.05 -12.04
N ILE A 128 -14.65 -12.34 -13.03
CA ILE A 128 -15.17 -12.93 -14.26
C ILE A 128 -14.09 -12.87 -15.33
N ARG A 129 -13.69 -14.02 -15.88
CA ARG A 129 -12.71 -14.10 -16.98
C ARG A 129 -13.36 -13.81 -18.32
N LYS A 130 -12.83 -12.85 -19.05
CA LYS A 130 -13.10 -12.69 -20.49
C LYS A 130 -12.05 -13.36 -21.36
N LYS A 131 -10.78 -13.34 -20.93
CA LYS A 131 -9.64 -13.92 -21.64
C LYS A 131 -9.30 -15.32 -21.12
N ASN A 132 -9.29 -16.32 -22.00
CA ASN A 132 -8.81 -17.66 -21.67
C ASN A 132 -7.32 -17.61 -21.32
N GLY A 133 -6.91 -18.34 -20.28
CA GLY A 133 -5.52 -18.41 -19.85
C GLY A 133 -5.07 -17.28 -18.90
N THR A 134 -5.95 -16.31 -18.54
CA THR A 134 -5.62 -15.29 -17.55
C THR A 134 -5.05 -15.91 -16.27
N ARG A 135 -3.87 -15.47 -15.88
CA ARG A 135 -3.21 -15.86 -14.63
C ARG A 135 -3.60 -14.91 -13.52
N PHE A 136 -4.23 -15.42 -12.47
CA PHE A 136 -4.60 -14.65 -11.29
C PHE A 136 -3.53 -14.75 -10.21
N LEU A 137 -2.96 -13.61 -9.80
CA LEU A 137 -1.99 -13.47 -8.71
C LEU A 137 -2.70 -12.79 -7.53
N LEU A 138 -3.41 -13.59 -6.71
CA LEU A 138 -4.31 -13.10 -5.67
C LEU A 138 -3.79 -13.36 -4.26
N GLY A 139 -4.00 -12.36 -3.41
CA GLY A 139 -3.74 -12.40 -1.97
C GLY A 139 -2.32 -12.01 -1.57
N PRO A 140 -2.03 -12.01 -0.25
CA PRO A 140 -0.81 -11.44 0.33
C PRO A 140 0.50 -11.98 -0.24
N LYS A 141 0.50 -13.21 -0.74
CA LYS A 141 1.66 -13.83 -1.43
C LYS A 141 2.15 -12.99 -2.62
N TYR A 142 1.27 -12.22 -3.25
CA TYR A 142 1.55 -11.37 -4.41
C TYR A 142 1.44 -9.89 -4.09
N LEU A 143 1.35 -9.52 -2.82
CA LEU A 143 1.36 -8.14 -2.39
C LEU A 143 2.70 -7.47 -2.78
N VAL A 144 2.61 -6.47 -3.65
CA VAL A 144 3.79 -5.75 -4.13
C VAL A 144 4.18 -4.69 -3.11
N MET A 145 5.27 -4.94 -2.39
CA MET A 145 5.84 -4.07 -1.37
C MET A 145 7.19 -3.52 -1.79
N LYS A 146 7.60 -2.41 -1.15
CA LYS A 146 8.93 -1.79 -1.32
C LYS A 146 10.05 -2.79 -1.02
N SER A 147 11.19 -2.63 -1.67
CA SER A 147 12.35 -3.53 -1.54
C SER A 147 12.91 -3.65 -0.12
N GLU A 148 12.72 -2.63 0.71
CA GLU A 148 13.13 -2.64 2.13
C GLU A 148 12.44 -3.74 2.96
N TYR A 149 11.29 -4.26 2.49
CA TYR A 149 10.54 -5.35 3.13
C TYR A 149 10.84 -6.74 2.56
N TRP A 150 11.66 -6.88 1.50
CA TRP A 150 11.90 -8.18 0.87
C TRP A 150 12.79 -9.11 1.67
N ASN A 151 13.70 -8.53 2.45
CA ASN A 151 14.64 -9.27 3.31
C ASN A 151 14.53 -8.69 4.73
N LEU A 152 13.63 -9.27 5.51
CA LEU A 152 13.47 -8.90 6.90
C LEU A 152 14.40 -9.77 7.73
N GLU A 153 15.40 -9.15 8.33
CA GLU A 153 16.16 -9.75 9.42
C GLU A 153 15.34 -9.61 10.70
N SER A 154 15.47 -10.59 11.61
CA SER A 154 14.89 -10.47 12.93
C SER A 154 15.57 -9.28 13.64
N SER A 155 14.84 -8.19 13.86
CA SER A 155 15.36 -7.09 14.65
C SER A 155 15.10 -7.37 16.12
N ASP A 156 16.14 -7.46 16.92
CA ASP A 156 16.08 -7.50 18.39
C ASP A 156 15.72 -6.13 19.01
N LEU A 157 15.05 -5.26 18.25
CA LEU A 157 14.62 -3.96 18.74
C LEU A 157 13.56 -4.18 19.82
N SER A 158 13.86 -3.70 21.03
CA SER A 158 12.90 -3.72 22.13
C SER A 158 11.67 -2.92 21.74
N GLU A 159 10.55 -3.61 21.62
CA GLU A 159 9.26 -3.01 21.28
C GLU A 159 8.78 -2.14 22.43
N LYS A 160 8.63 -0.84 22.21
CA LYS A 160 8.17 0.11 23.22
C LYS A 160 7.22 1.14 22.62
N GLY A 161 6.05 1.27 23.25
CA GLY A 161 5.13 2.35 22.95
C GLY A 161 4.24 2.15 21.74
N LEU A 162 3.64 3.25 21.35
CA LEU A 162 2.60 3.36 20.34
C LEU A 162 3.13 4.13 19.13
N LEU A 163 2.90 3.62 17.94
CA LEU A 163 3.07 4.35 16.69
C LEU A 163 1.71 4.73 16.15
N ILE A 164 1.53 5.98 15.71
CA ILE A 164 0.25 6.49 15.23
C ILE A 164 0.46 7.09 13.84
N THR A 165 -0.39 6.71 12.87
CA THR A 165 -0.31 7.25 11.51
C THR A 165 -1.66 7.23 10.80
N THR A 166 -1.99 8.29 10.09
CA THR A 166 -3.10 8.36 9.12
C THR A 166 -2.62 8.13 7.68
N GLY A 167 -1.32 7.82 7.52
CA GLY A 167 -0.69 7.68 6.21
C GLY A 167 -0.01 8.96 5.73
N ALA A 168 -0.11 9.23 4.42
CA ALA A 168 0.56 10.39 3.82
C ALA A 168 -0.05 11.73 4.22
N SER A 169 -1.33 11.78 4.58
CA SER A 169 -2.10 13.00 4.89
C SER A 169 -3.09 12.75 6.01
N ASP A 170 -3.51 13.82 6.67
CA ASP A 170 -4.57 13.80 7.69
C ASP A 170 -5.73 14.69 7.26
N PHE A 171 -6.51 14.24 6.26
CA PHE A 171 -7.61 15.02 5.68
C PHE A 171 -8.73 15.34 6.66
N PHE A 172 -8.91 14.53 7.70
CA PHE A 172 -10.01 14.63 8.66
C PHE A 172 -9.57 15.12 10.03
N ASP A 173 -8.33 15.64 10.15
CA ASP A 173 -7.75 16.18 11.40
C ASP A 173 -7.86 15.18 12.58
N LEU A 174 -7.59 13.90 12.30
CA LEU A 174 -7.70 12.81 13.26
C LEU A 174 -6.49 12.71 14.19
N MET A 175 -5.29 13.07 13.70
CA MET A 175 -4.06 12.93 14.45
C MET A 175 -4.08 13.72 15.78
N PRO A 176 -4.55 14.97 15.83
CA PRO A 176 -4.73 15.67 17.11
C PRO A 176 -5.65 14.91 18.07
N ARG A 177 -6.78 14.37 17.58
CA ARG A 177 -7.74 13.61 18.40
C ARG A 177 -7.13 12.33 18.96
N PHE A 178 -6.37 11.59 18.16
CA PHE A 178 -5.62 10.42 18.64
C PHE A 178 -4.60 10.82 19.69
N LEU A 179 -3.87 11.92 19.46
CA LEU A 179 -2.84 12.37 20.39
C LEU A 179 -3.43 12.84 21.71
N GLU A 180 -4.55 13.55 21.71
CA GLU A 180 -5.31 13.93 22.89
C GLU A 180 -5.81 12.69 23.66
N ALA A 181 -6.39 11.70 22.95
CA ALA A 181 -6.89 10.47 23.58
C ALA A 181 -5.75 9.66 24.23
N PHE A 182 -4.60 9.55 23.57
CA PHE A 182 -3.47 8.76 24.08
C PHE A 182 -2.54 9.56 25.02
N GLY A 183 -2.74 10.86 25.18
CA GLY A 183 -1.83 11.74 25.91
C GLY A 183 -1.51 11.28 27.34
N LYS A 184 -2.50 10.74 28.04
CA LYS A 184 -2.36 10.27 29.42
C LYS A 184 -1.84 8.84 29.56
N LEU A 185 -1.63 8.11 28.44
CA LEU A 185 -1.10 6.76 28.50
C LEU A 185 0.36 6.78 28.94
N PRO A 186 0.79 5.90 29.86
CA PRO A 186 2.18 5.78 30.30
C PRO A 186 3.03 5.02 29.26
N LEU A 187 2.98 5.47 28.01
CA LEU A 187 3.62 4.87 26.84
C LEU A 187 4.31 5.94 26.03
N LYS A 188 5.46 5.60 25.44
CA LYS A 188 6.06 6.44 24.40
C LYS A 188 5.13 6.50 23.19
N LYS A 189 4.77 7.70 22.75
CA LYS A 189 3.94 7.97 21.58
C LYS A 189 4.82 8.50 20.45
N ARG A 190 4.82 7.82 19.32
CA ARG A 190 5.46 8.28 18.09
C ARG A 190 4.39 8.55 17.05
N VAL A 191 4.41 9.73 16.47
CA VAL A 191 3.40 10.24 15.54
C VAL A 191 4.05 10.49 14.20
N ILE A 192 3.59 9.83 13.17
CA ILE A 192 4.07 10.06 11.81
C ILE A 192 3.36 11.26 11.20
N VAL A 193 4.14 12.27 10.86
CA VAL A 193 3.67 13.44 10.09
C VAL A 193 4.03 13.21 8.63
N GLY A 194 3.05 12.81 7.83
CA GLY A 194 3.23 12.50 6.41
C GLY A 194 3.50 13.73 5.53
N PRO A 195 3.91 13.53 4.27
CA PRO A 195 4.28 14.62 3.36
C PRO A 195 3.12 15.53 2.94
N GLY A 196 1.88 15.05 3.05
CA GLY A 196 0.66 15.79 2.69
C GLY A 196 -0.02 16.51 3.85
N PHE A 197 0.60 16.54 5.05
CA PHE A 197 0.08 17.31 6.17
C PHE A 197 0.21 18.83 5.91
N LEU A 198 -0.82 19.57 6.28
CA LEU A 198 -0.79 21.03 6.18
C LEU A 198 0.07 21.63 7.29
N GLU A 199 0.70 22.79 7.02
CA GLU A 199 1.51 23.51 8.00
C GLU A 199 0.74 23.85 9.28
N SER A 200 -0.58 24.13 9.18
CA SER A 200 -1.45 24.37 10.33
C SER A 200 -1.60 23.11 11.20
N GLN A 201 -1.73 21.93 10.57
CA GLN A 201 -1.80 20.64 11.28
C GLN A 201 -0.48 20.32 11.97
N ILE A 202 0.63 20.54 11.28
CA ILE A 202 1.98 20.34 11.84
C ILE A 202 2.20 21.19 13.07
N ARG A 203 1.83 22.51 13.01
CA ARG A 203 1.93 23.39 14.17
C ARG A 203 1.05 22.95 15.34
N LYS A 204 -0.20 22.56 15.06
CA LYS A 204 -1.13 22.06 16.09
C LYS A 204 -0.58 20.79 16.79
N LEU A 205 -0.06 19.84 16.02
CA LEU A 205 0.57 18.63 16.55
C LEU A 205 1.83 18.96 17.36
N GLY A 206 2.64 19.94 16.92
CA GLY A 206 3.80 20.41 17.67
C GLY A 206 3.42 20.91 19.07
N MET A 207 2.46 21.83 19.16
CA MET A 207 1.99 22.34 20.45
C MET A 207 1.42 21.24 21.36
N LEU A 208 0.67 20.29 20.78
CA LEU A 208 0.12 19.15 21.55
C LEU A 208 1.26 18.24 22.04
N SER A 209 2.22 17.91 21.19
CA SER A 209 3.32 17.00 21.55
C SER A 209 4.21 17.59 22.66
N GLU A 210 4.46 18.90 22.65
CA GLU A 210 5.21 19.60 23.71
C GLU A 210 4.52 19.56 25.09
N SER A 211 3.18 19.44 25.09
CA SER A 211 2.40 19.36 26.32
C SER A 211 2.28 17.94 26.89
N LEU A 212 2.77 16.93 26.19
CA LEU A 212 2.63 15.52 26.54
C LEU A 212 3.96 14.89 26.90
N GLU A 213 3.97 14.03 27.92
CA GLU A 213 5.12 13.21 28.25
C GLU A 213 5.35 12.13 27.17
N ASP A 214 6.62 11.87 26.85
CA ASP A 214 7.03 10.81 25.94
C ASP A 214 6.32 10.84 24.56
N CYS A 215 6.19 12.02 23.97
CA CYS A 215 5.62 12.20 22.63
C CYS A 215 6.67 12.72 21.64
N GLU A 216 6.79 12.02 20.50
CA GLU A 216 7.75 12.33 19.44
C GLU A 216 7.04 12.46 18.09
N LEU A 217 7.23 13.60 17.40
CA LEU A 217 6.78 13.78 16.02
C LEU A 217 7.88 13.37 15.05
N ILE A 218 7.56 12.50 14.12
CA ILE A 218 8.47 12.00 13.10
C ILE A 218 8.03 12.59 11.76
N HIS A 219 8.81 13.54 11.25
CA HIS A 219 8.45 14.30 10.06
C HIS A 219 8.91 13.62 8.78
N ARG A 220 7.99 13.31 7.90
CA ARG A 220 8.22 12.83 6.52
C ARG A 220 9.30 11.75 6.43
N PRO A 221 9.23 10.67 7.24
CA PRO A 221 10.24 9.63 7.18
C PRO A 221 10.27 9.00 5.78
N SER A 222 11.46 8.67 5.31
CA SER A 222 11.64 7.98 4.03
C SER A 222 11.14 6.54 4.07
N SER A 223 11.14 5.93 5.26
CA SER A 223 10.66 4.58 5.55
C SER A 223 9.95 4.53 6.91
N LEU A 224 8.92 3.70 7.01
CA LEU A 224 8.26 3.40 8.28
C LEU A 224 8.83 2.15 8.96
N LYS A 225 9.70 1.40 8.29
CA LYS A 225 10.19 0.08 8.73
C LYS A 225 10.74 0.10 10.16
N GLU A 226 11.69 1.00 10.45
CA GLU A 226 12.28 1.09 11.78
C GLU A 226 11.31 1.57 12.85
N HIS A 227 10.43 2.50 12.50
CA HIS A 227 9.41 3.01 13.42
C HIS A 227 8.37 1.94 13.76
N ILE A 228 7.95 1.15 12.78
CA ILE A 228 7.08 -0.01 12.97
C ILE A 228 7.79 -1.07 13.83
N ALA A 229 9.05 -1.39 13.52
CA ALA A 229 9.83 -2.40 14.27
C ALA A 229 9.93 -2.09 15.77
N GLN A 230 10.01 -0.81 16.12
CA GLN A 230 10.11 -0.34 17.51
C GLN A 230 8.76 -0.17 18.23
N ALA A 231 7.63 -0.36 17.56
CA ALA A 231 6.31 -0.18 18.16
C ALA A 231 5.77 -1.49 18.75
N SER A 232 5.14 -1.42 19.92
CA SER A 232 4.36 -2.53 20.48
C SER A 232 3.03 -2.66 19.75
N ILE A 233 2.40 -1.52 19.46
CA ILE A 233 1.13 -1.42 18.72
C ILE A 233 1.27 -0.27 17.72
N VAL A 234 0.65 -0.45 16.55
CA VAL A 234 0.55 0.60 15.53
C VAL A 234 -0.90 0.93 15.25
N VAL A 235 -1.32 2.16 15.54
CA VAL A 235 -2.63 2.68 15.13
C VAL A 235 -2.51 3.25 13.72
N SER A 236 -3.25 2.68 12.76
CA SER A 236 -3.11 3.02 11.35
C SER A 236 -4.43 2.96 10.59
N ALA A 237 -4.56 3.79 9.56
CA ALA A 237 -5.60 3.58 8.56
C ALA A 237 -5.41 2.22 7.85
N SER A 238 -6.52 1.55 7.50
CA SER A 238 -6.55 0.22 6.86
C SER A 238 -6.19 0.25 5.37
N GLY A 239 -5.03 0.84 5.07
CA GLY A 239 -4.43 0.92 3.73
C GLY A 239 -3.15 0.12 3.60
N SER A 240 -2.26 0.52 2.67
CA SER A 240 -0.97 -0.14 2.42
C SER A 240 -0.06 -0.21 3.65
N THR A 241 -0.09 0.80 4.53
CA THR A 241 0.68 0.81 5.78
C THR A 241 0.31 -0.35 6.70
N THR A 242 -0.96 -0.77 6.73
CA THR A 242 -1.37 -1.95 7.51
C THR A 242 -0.61 -3.21 7.07
N TYR A 243 -0.37 -3.35 5.78
CA TYR A 243 0.41 -4.48 5.26
C TYR A 243 1.90 -4.39 5.62
N GLU A 244 2.46 -3.18 5.69
CA GLU A 244 3.82 -2.97 6.19
C GLU A 244 3.92 -3.44 7.66
N ILE A 245 2.93 -3.10 8.48
CA ILE A 245 2.83 -3.51 9.89
C ILE A 245 2.75 -5.04 10.01
N LEU A 246 1.85 -5.67 9.25
CA LEU A 246 1.69 -7.13 9.25
C LEU A 246 2.95 -7.86 8.76
N THR A 247 3.64 -7.32 7.76
CA THR A 247 4.89 -7.85 7.24
C THR A 247 6.00 -7.79 8.30
N MET A 248 6.02 -6.73 9.12
CA MET A 248 6.92 -6.59 10.27
C MET A 248 6.48 -7.42 11.49
N LYS A 249 5.39 -8.17 11.39
CA LYS A 249 4.80 -8.98 12.47
C LYS A 249 4.46 -8.15 13.71
N ARG A 250 3.94 -6.94 13.48
CA ARG A 250 3.46 -6.06 14.55
C ARG A 250 1.94 -6.05 14.59
N LEU A 251 1.38 -5.72 15.76
CA LEU A 251 -0.08 -5.64 15.93
C LEU A 251 -0.61 -4.29 15.45
N PRO A 252 -1.41 -4.26 14.38
CA PRO A 252 -2.16 -3.08 14.03
C PRO A 252 -3.44 -2.96 14.86
N VAL A 253 -3.80 -1.72 15.20
CA VAL A 253 -5.16 -1.29 15.52
C VAL A 253 -5.59 -0.42 14.34
N ILE A 254 -6.59 -0.85 13.59
CA ILE A 254 -6.93 -0.24 12.31
C ILE A 254 -8.21 0.58 12.37
N PHE A 255 -8.32 1.56 11.48
CA PHE A 255 -9.54 2.33 11.21
C PHE A 255 -9.66 2.61 9.72
N THR A 256 -10.84 3.01 9.25
CA THR A 256 -11.15 3.19 7.83
C THR A 256 -11.38 4.66 7.52
N LEU A 257 -10.67 5.20 6.50
CA LEU A 257 -10.76 6.59 6.02
C LEU A 257 -11.47 6.73 4.67
N ALA A 258 -11.46 5.65 3.87
CA ALA A 258 -11.95 5.66 2.51
C ALA A 258 -12.59 4.31 2.14
N ASP A 259 -13.51 4.32 1.18
CA ASP A 259 -14.30 3.13 0.82
C ASP A 259 -13.44 1.96 0.35
N ASN A 260 -12.34 2.22 -0.38
CA ASN A 260 -11.41 1.19 -0.83
C ASN A 260 -10.64 0.48 0.31
N GLN A 261 -10.75 0.96 1.54
CA GLN A 261 -10.16 0.36 2.73
C GLN A 261 -11.12 -0.60 3.47
N ARG A 262 -12.44 -0.55 3.17
CA ARG A 262 -13.47 -1.31 3.92
C ARG A 262 -13.22 -2.81 3.86
N LEU A 263 -13.05 -3.37 2.67
CA LEU A 263 -12.82 -4.82 2.51
C LEU A 263 -11.54 -5.31 3.18
N ILE A 264 -10.49 -4.47 3.21
CA ILE A 264 -9.25 -4.77 3.94
C ILE A 264 -9.54 -4.84 5.45
N ALA A 265 -10.24 -3.81 5.99
CA ALA A 265 -10.55 -3.72 7.41
C ALA A 265 -11.43 -4.89 7.88
N GLU A 266 -12.53 -5.16 7.18
CA GLU A 266 -13.45 -6.26 7.46
C GLU A 266 -12.75 -7.63 7.43
N LYS A 267 -11.91 -7.85 6.40
CA LYS A 267 -11.17 -9.11 6.30
C LYS A 267 -10.16 -9.27 7.43
N LEU A 268 -9.41 -8.23 7.79
CA LEU A 268 -8.45 -8.27 8.89
C LEU A 268 -9.15 -8.45 10.25
N GLU A 269 -10.29 -7.80 10.46
CA GLU A 269 -11.12 -7.99 11.64
C GLU A 269 -11.58 -9.44 11.81
N SER A 270 -11.94 -10.12 10.72
CA SER A 270 -12.31 -11.53 10.75
C SER A 270 -11.18 -12.47 11.21
N PHE A 271 -9.91 -12.03 11.12
CA PHE A 271 -8.77 -12.72 11.72
C PHE A 271 -8.52 -12.34 13.18
N GLY A 272 -9.24 -11.34 13.70
CA GLY A 272 -9.09 -10.85 15.08
C GLY A 272 -8.15 -9.63 15.23
N ILE A 273 -7.87 -8.91 14.16
CA ILE A 273 -7.27 -7.58 14.22
C ILE A 273 -8.32 -6.60 14.75
N THR A 274 -7.90 -5.73 15.66
CA THR A 274 -8.78 -4.73 16.26
C THR A 274 -9.09 -3.63 15.27
N ASN A 275 -10.37 -3.47 14.93
CA ASN A 275 -10.90 -2.49 13.99
C ASN A 275 -11.73 -1.44 14.75
N LEU A 276 -11.37 -0.16 14.64
CA LEU A 276 -12.09 0.97 15.21
C LEU A 276 -13.26 1.43 14.34
N GLY A 277 -13.42 0.82 13.15
CA GLY A 277 -14.48 1.16 12.20
C GLY A 277 -14.17 2.39 11.35
N TRP A 278 -15.25 3.01 10.86
CA TRP A 278 -15.18 4.23 10.06
C TRP A 278 -14.76 5.43 10.90
N TYR A 279 -13.88 6.28 10.40
CA TYR A 279 -13.20 7.34 11.17
C TYR A 279 -14.14 8.27 11.95
N GLU A 280 -15.34 8.56 11.42
CA GLU A 280 -16.34 9.41 12.08
C GLU A 280 -16.94 8.75 13.34
N ASN A 281 -16.93 7.42 13.38
CA ASN A 281 -17.55 6.62 14.43
C ASN A 281 -16.55 6.20 15.52
N ILE A 282 -15.29 6.63 15.45
CA ILE A 282 -14.29 6.28 16.45
C ILE A 282 -14.64 6.88 17.81
N ASP A 283 -14.79 6.04 18.82
CA ASP A 283 -14.98 6.43 20.22
C ASP A 283 -13.62 6.74 20.87
N PHE A 284 -13.18 7.98 20.77
CA PHE A 284 -11.87 8.42 21.28
C PHE A 284 -11.75 8.33 22.79
N GLU A 285 -12.87 8.35 23.55
CA GLU A 285 -12.86 8.25 25.02
C GLU A 285 -12.47 6.85 25.48
N LYS A 286 -12.84 5.80 24.72
CA LYS A 286 -12.51 4.41 25.02
C LYS A 286 -11.16 3.95 24.50
N LEU A 287 -10.51 4.72 23.62
CA LEU A 287 -9.24 4.31 23.02
C LEU A 287 -8.13 4.02 24.03
N PRO A 288 -7.92 4.82 25.10
CA PRO A 288 -6.87 4.53 26.08
C PRO A 288 -7.02 3.15 26.72
N GLU A 289 -8.23 2.81 27.14
CA GLU A 289 -8.51 1.49 27.76
C GLU A 289 -8.30 0.36 26.74
N LEU A 290 -8.79 0.52 25.51
CA LEU A 290 -8.61 -0.44 24.44
C LEU A 290 -7.12 -0.69 24.13
N ILE A 291 -6.29 0.34 24.05
CA ILE A 291 -4.85 0.19 23.79
C ILE A 291 -4.16 -0.54 24.95
N LEU A 292 -4.49 -0.23 26.21
CA LEU A 292 -3.94 -0.94 27.37
C LEU A 292 -4.35 -2.42 27.37
N GLN A 293 -5.59 -2.72 27.00
CA GLN A 293 -6.05 -4.09 26.81
C GLN A 293 -5.27 -4.81 25.71
N GLU A 294 -5.10 -4.19 24.53
CA GLU A 294 -4.32 -4.75 23.43
C GLU A 294 -2.87 -5.07 23.83
N ILE A 295 -2.23 -4.18 24.60
CA ILE A 295 -0.89 -4.40 25.13
C ILE A 295 -0.88 -5.58 26.11
N SER A 296 -1.88 -5.68 27.00
CA SER A 296 -1.94 -6.74 28.01
C SER A 296 -2.05 -8.15 27.40
N ILE A 297 -2.70 -8.28 26.24
CA ILE A 297 -2.91 -9.54 25.54
C ILE A 297 -1.95 -9.73 24.34
N LYS A 298 -1.01 -8.80 24.13
CA LYS A 298 -0.15 -8.73 22.93
C LYS A 298 0.46 -10.08 22.56
N ASP A 299 1.23 -10.69 23.47
CA ASP A 299 1.96 -11.92 23.20
C ASP A 299 1.03 -13.09 22.84
N SER A 300 -0.13 -13.19 23.49
CA SER A 300 -1.13 -14.22 23.19
C SER A 300 -1.80 -13.96 21.85
N LYS A 301 -2.09 -12.69 21.54
CA LYS A 301 -2.69 -12.26 20.28
C LYS A 301 -1.75 -12.47 19.11
N GLU A 302 -0.47 -12.14 19.25
CA GLU A 302 0.55 -12.38 18.21
C GLU A 302 0.72 -13.86 17.90
N LYS A 303 0.73 -14.72 18.91
CA LYS A 303 0.76 -16.18 18.72
C LYS A 303 -0.47 -16.67 17.93
N ARG A 304 -1.65 -16.19 18.28
CA ARG A 304 -2.89 -16.51 17.58
C ARG A 304 -2.89 -16.03 16.13
N LEU A 305 -2.32 -14.84 15.87
CA LEU A 305 -2.22 -14.22 14.54
C LEU A 305 -1.03 -14.72 13.70
N SER A 306 -0.20 -15.60 14.23
CA SER A 306 0.96 -16.15 13.50
C SER A 306 0.61 -16.70 12.11
N PRO A 307 -0.53 -17.41 11.89
CA PRO A 307 -0.94 -17.84 10.55
C PRO A 307 -1.28 -16.68 9.61
N LEU A 308 -1.79 -15.56 10.13
CA LEU A 308 -2.02 -14.35 9.35
C LEU A 308 -0.68 -13.71 8.98
N PHE A 309 0.21 -13.48 9.95
CA PHE A 309 1.52 -12.88 9.72
C PHE A 309 2.38 -13.66 8.73
N SER A 310 2.26 -15.00 8.71
CA SER A 310 3.00 -15.85 7.77
C SER A 310 2.63 -15.63 6.31
N GLN A 311 1.48 -15.02 6.03
CA GLN A 311 1.05 -14.70 4.67
C GLN A 311 1.78 -13.46 4.11
N PHE A 312 2.38 -12.64 4.98
CA PHE A 312 3.04 -11.38 4.64
C PHE A 312 4.57 -11.52 4.81
N ASP A 313 5.26 -12.01 3.79
CA ASP A 313 6.72 -12.21 3.82
C ASP A 313 7.51 -11.11 3.07
N GLY A 314 6.80 -10.08 2.60
CA GLY A 314 7.37 -8.96 1.84
C GLY A 314 7.78 -9.28 0.39
N LYS A 315 7.82 -10.54 -0.02
CA LYS A 315 8.40 -10.99 -1.31
C LYS A 315 7.42 -11.04 -2.49
N GLY A 316 6.25 -10.45 -2.35
CA GLY A 316 5.22 -10.47 -3.40
C GLY A 316 5.68 -9.82 -4.71
N ALA A 317 6.45 -8.72 -4.65
CA ALA A 317 7.02 -8.08 -5.84
C ALA A 317 7.94 -9.01 -6.62
N LEU A 318 8.81 -9.75 -5.93
CA LEU A 318 9.72 -10.72 -6.56
C LEU A 318 8.97 -11.86 -7.25
N ARG A 319 7.91 -12.39 -6.60
CA ARG A 319 7.07 -13.45 -7.18
C ARG A 319 6.29 -12.95 -8.39
N THR A 320 5.78 -11.73 -8.32
CA THR A 320 5.05 -11.08 -9.41
C THR A 320 5.97 -10.82 -10.60
N ALA A 321 7.17 -10.30 -10.37
CA ALA A 321 8.17 -10.09 -11.42
C ALA A 321 8.52 -11.42 -12.12
N LYS A 322 8.79 -12.48 -11.35
CA LYS A 322 9.04 -13.82 -11.91
C LYS A 322 7.85 -14.32 -12.72
N ALA A 323 6.62 -14.13 -12.22
CA ALA A 323 5.42 -14.57 -12.92
C ALA A 323 5.24 -13.87 -14.28
N ILE A 324 5.60 -12.58 -14.37
CA ILE A 324 5.57 -11.80 -15.63
C ILE A 324 6.62 -12.35 -16.60
N VAL A 325 7.87 -12.54 -16.15
CA VAL A 325 8.95 -13.08 -16.98
C VAL A 325 8.60 -14.48 -17.48
N ASP A 326 8.07 -15.35 -16.60
CA ASP A 326 7.63 -16.69 -16.97
C ASP A 326 6.53 -16.66 -18.06
N GLU A 327 5.63 -15.67 -18.02
CA GLU A 327 4.53 -15.55 -18.98
C GLU A 327 5.02 -15.08 -20.36
N VAL A 328 5.98 -14.16 -20.40
CA VAL A 328 6.64 -13.74 -21.65
C VAL A 328 7.37 -14.91 -22.31
N ASN A 329 8.09 -15.72 -21.52
CA ASN A 329 8.87 -16.85 -22.04
C ASN A 329 8.01 -18.01 -22.59
N LYS A 330 6.70 -18.02 -22.35
CA LYS A 330 5.76 -19.01 -22.90
C LYS A 330 5.22 -18.61 -24.28
N ARG A 331 5.33 -17.34 -24.67
CA ARG A 331 4.89 -16.81 -25.96
C ARG A 331 5.97 -16.93 -27.02
#